data_4a94ebb1d369eadf8096a33640f7a388
#
_entry.id   4a94ebb1d369eadf8096a33640f7a388
#
_cell.length_a   1.000
_cell.length_b   1.000
_cell.length_c   1.000
_cell.angle_alpha   90.00
_cell.angle_beta   90.00
_cell.angle_gamma   90.00
#
_symmetry.space_group_name_H-M   'P 1'
#
loop_
_entity.id
_entity.type
_entity.pdbx_description
1 polymer ?
#
loop_
_entity_poly.entity_id
_entity_poly.type
_entity_poly.pdbx_seq_one_letter_code
_entity_poly.pdbx_strand_id
1 'polypeptide(L)'
;MVMFVDNYKTDKMKNSILGWCILLAVFSSCSNKQLTFPDYKYTTVYFAYQSPVRTLDLGADIFDNSLDNAHKCKIMTTMGGVYQNTKDISISVSVDPTLCNHLLFGQGGNPVIPMPPSYYVLPKDMTINIPAGSVEGGMEVQLTDAFFADPRSITNTFVIPLRMNTVKNADSILMGKSALSSPDPRVAGDWTTPPKNYTLYAVKYVNPWHGNYLRRGAEKIQDNAGDTTVIYHTKFVETDQVCSAGTLSLSMDSLLLNAKSRTNVDIPFRLLLTFDNNGKCILSGPASASYTLTGNGEFVKGGDTWGNQPRDVLHLKYTINFGTATHSFTDTLVMRDRGVKFETFTPYVF
;
A
#
# COMPACT_ATOMS: atom_id res chain seq x y z
N MET A 1 -36.50 -15.37 82.09
CA MET A 1 -36.12 -14.31 81.12
C MET A 1 -34.72 -14.70 80.50
N VAL A 2 -34.62 -15.78 79.81
CA VAL A 2 -33.44 -16.18 78.99
C VAL A 2 -33.95 -17.19 77.95
N MET A 3 -34.32 -16.76 76.75
CA MET A 3 -34.52 -17.67 75.61
C MET A 3 -34.93 -16.91 74.33
N PHE A 4 -34.21 -15.87 73.94
CA PHE A 4 -34.46 -15.21 72.64
C PHE A 4 -33.20 -14.66 71.95
N VAL A 5 -32.00 -14.99 72.42
CA VAL A 5 -30.76 -14.40 71.82
C VAL A 5 -30.00 -15.36 70.88
N ASP A 6 -30.23 -16.67 70.93
CA ASP A 6 -29.43 -17.63 70.17
C ASP A 6 -29.91 -17.92 68.72
N ASN A 7 -31.17 -17.65 68.40
CA ASN A 7 -31.67 -17.89 67.04
C ASN A 7 -31.24 -16.86 66.02
N TYR A 8 -30.95 -15.60 66.46
CA TYR A 8 -30.61 -14.50 65.54
C TYR A 8 -29.15 -14.60 65.02
N LYS A 9 -28.25 -15.20 65.78
CA LYS A 9 -26.85 -15.37 65.39
C LYS A 9 -26.66 -16.54 64.39
N THR A 10 -27.43 -17.61 64.53
CA THR A 10 -27.39 -18.77 63.65
C THR A 10 -27.97 -18.46 62.24
N ASP A 11 -29.01 -17.63 62.13
CA ASP A 11 -29.58 -17.25 60.85
C ASP A 11 -28.68 -16.29 60.04
N LYS A 12 -28.02 -15.33 60.73
CA LYS A 12 -27.04 -14.44 60.05
C LYS A 12 -25.82 -15.25 59.54
N MET A 13 -25.39 -16.24 60.28
CA MET A 13 -24.24 -17.08 59.87
C MET A 13 -24.60 -18.00 58.68
N LYS A 14 -25.81 -18.58 58.68
CA LYS A 14 -26.32 -19.40 57.57
C LYS A 14 -26.48 -18.58 56.29
N ASN A 15 -27.02 -17.34 56.39
CA ASN A 15 -27.19 -16.47 55.23
C ASN A 15 -25.84 -15.92 54.71
N SER A 16 -24.84 -15.72 55.57
CA SER A 16 -23.48 -15.34 55.19
C SER A 16 -22.77 -16.47 54.48
N ILE A 17 -22.90 -17.70 54.94
CA ILE A 17 -22.30 -18.89 54.32
C ILE A 17 -22.97 -19.15 52.95
N LEU A 18 -24.29 -19.01 52.82
CA LEU A 18 -25.01 -19.18 51.56
C LEU A 18 -24.60 -18.07 50.56
N GLY A 19 -24.39 -16.83 51.00
CA GLY A 19 -23.86 -15.75 50.15
C GLY A 19 -22.44 -16.04 49.63
N TRP A 20 -21.57 -16.59 50.46
CA TRP A 20 -20.20 -17.00 50.05
C TRP A 20 -20.20 -18.18 49.10
N CYS A 21 -21.09 -19.17 49.27
CA CYS A 21 -21.23 -20.30 48.35
C CYS A 21 -21.77 -19.87 46.99
N ILE A 22 -22.70 -18.90 46.93
CA ILE A 22 -23.19 -18.34 45.66
C ILE A 22 -22.10 -17.52 44.95
N LEU A 23 -21.28 -16.74 45.71
CA LEU A 23 -20.17 -15.98 45.12
C LEU A 23 -19.07 -16.91 44.57
N LEU A 24 -18.78 -18.04 45.21
CA LEU A 24 -17.83 -19.05 44.72
C LEU A 24 -18.35 -19.82 43.48
N ALA A 25 -19.66 -20.03 43.38
CA ALA A 25 -20.26 -20.69 42.22
C ALA A 25 -20.23 -19.84 40.95
N VAL A 26 -20.18 -18.51 41.07
CA VAL A 26 -20.10 -17.59 39.90
C VAL A 26 -18.69 -17.59 39.28
N PHE A 27 -17.63 -17.89 40.04
CA PHE A 27 -16.27 -17.97 39.52
C PHE A 27 -15.92 -19.31 38.84
N SER A 28 -16.74 -20.35 38.97
CA SER A 28 -16.52 -21.63 38.32
C SER A 28 -17.19 -21.80 36.96
N SER A 29 -17.90 -20.75 36.49
CA SER A 29 -18.69 -20.80 35.23
C SER A 29 -17.94 -20.37 33.96
N CYS A 30 -16.66 -20.05 34.04
CA CYS A 30 -15.85 -19.76 32.85
C CYS A 30 -14.78 -20.84 32.60
N SER A 31 -15.20 -22.09 32.36
CA SER A 31 -14.33 -22.98 31.62
C SER A 31 -14.52 -22.73 30.14
N ASN A 32 -13.77 -21.76 29.58
CA ASN A 32 -13.53 -21.72 28.14
C ASN A 32 -12.83 -23.07 27.81
N LYS A 33 -13.62 -24.06 27.41
CA LYS A 33 -13.06 -25.20 26.70
C LYS A 33 -12.46 -24.63 25.42
N GLN A 34 -11.14 -24.55 25.37
CA GLN A 34 -10.45 -24.32 24.12
C GLN A 34 -10.93 -25.40 23.14
N LEU A 35 -11.73 -25.02 22.17
CA LEU A 35 -12.08 -25.90 21.07
C LEU A 35 -10.80 -26.10 20.27
N THR A 36 -10.05 -27.12 20.58
CA THR A 36 -8.92 -27.59 19.79
C THR A 36 -9.49 -28.36 18.61
N PHE A 37 -9.41 -27.77 17.42
CA PHE A 37 -9.66 -28.51 16.20
C PHE A 37 -8.48 -29.45 15.95
N PRO A 38 -8.73 -30.69 15.48
CA PRO A 38 -7.65 -31.62 15.15
C PRO A 38 -6.80 -30.99 14.03
N ASP A 39 -5.47 -31.14 14.14
CA ASP A 39 -4.54 -30.73 13.10
C ASP A 39 -4.77 -31.57 11.84
N TYR A 40 -4.64 -30.93 10.66
CA TYR A 40 -4.68 -31.66 9.41
C TYR A 40 -3.37 -32.40 9.19
N LYS A 41 -3.46 -33.59 8.59
CA LYS A 41 -2.29 -34.41 8.27
C LYS A 41 -1.67 -34.07 6.92
N TYR A 42 -2.20 -33.07 6.22
CA TYR A 42 -1.89 -32.76 4.83
C TYR A 42 -1.47 -31.31 4.65
N THR A 43 -0.25 -31.10 4.21
CA THR A 43 0.35 -29.78 4.01
C THR A 43 0.23 -29.35 2.55
N THR A 44 -0.30 -28.18 2.30
CA THR A 44 -0.45 -27.63 0.96
C THR A 44 0.19 -26.25 0.86
N VAL A 45 0.98 -26.01 -0.20
CA VAL A 45 1.59 -24.73 -0.49
C VAL A 45 0.85 -23.99 -1.60
N TYR A 46 0.85 -22.65 -1.54
CA TYR A 46 0.15 -21.83 -2.51
C TYR A 46 0.60 -20.37 -2.45
N PHE A 47 0.28 -19.59 -3.50
CA PHE A 47 0.35 -18.13 -3.43
C PHE A 47 -0.90 -17.61 -2.73
N ALA A 48 -0.74 -16.77 -1.70
CA ALA A 48 -1.87 -16.20 -0.96
C ALA A 48 -2.75 -15.33 -1.88
N TYR A 49 -2.13 -14.57 -2.77
CA TYR A 49 -2.78 -13.70 -3.75
C TYR A 49 -2.36 -14.06 -5.16
N GLN A 50 -3.35 -14.22 -6.08
CA GLN A 50 -3.10 -14.53 -7.49
C GLN A 50 -2.85 -13.28 -8.34
N SER A 51 -3.31 -12.11 -7.90
CA SER A 51 -3.21 -10.87 -8.68
C SER A 51 -2.89 -9.67 -7.77
N PRO A 52 -1.79 -9.73 -6.99
CA PRO A 52 -1.37 -8.60 -6.15
C PRO A 52 -0.74 -7.49 -6.99
N VAL A 53 -0.85 -6.26 -6.50
CA VAL A 53 -0.12 -5.10 -7.01
C VAL A 53 0.86 -4.65 -5.94
N ARG A 54 2.16 -4.78 -6.22
CA ARG A 54 3.24 -4.26 -5.37
C ARG A 54 3.62 -2.88 -5.83
N THR A 55 3.41 -1.89 -5.00
CA THR A 55 3.96 -0.54 -5.16
C THR A 55 5.25 -0.45 -4.36
N LEU A 56 6.40 -0.22 -5.01
CA LEU A 56 7.62 0.14 -4.31
C LEU A 56 7.48 1.59 -3.85
N ASP A 57 7.65 1.80 -2.55
CA ASP A 57 7.58 3.12 -1.93
C ASP A 57 9.00 3.62 -1.65
N LEU A 58 9.54 4.41 -2.59
CA LEU A 58 10.89 4.94 -2.48
C LEU A 58 10.92 6.17 -1.55
N GLY A 59 12.04 6.33 -0.83
CA GLY A 59 12.20 7.41 0.14
C GLY A 59 11.96 6.95 1.57
N ALA A 60 11.50 7.85 2.45
CA ALA A 60 11.20 7.53 3.84
C ALA A 60 9.69 7.32 4.03
N ASP A 61 9.33 6.34 4.86
CA ASP A 61 7.95 6.14 5.33
C ASP A 61 7.97 5.76 6.82
N ILE A 62 6.79 5.71 7.42
CA ILE A 62 6.59 5.22 8.80
C ILE A 62 6.82 3.72 8.92
N PHE A 63 6.72 2.99 7.81
CA PHE A 63 6.99 1.56 7.72
C PHE A 63 8.41 1.29 7.22
N ASP A 64 8.95 0.09 7.50
CA ASP A 64 10.22 -0.35 6.93
C ASP A 64 10.07 -0.60 5.42
N ASN A 65 10.63 0.31 4.62
CA ASN A 65 10.70 0.24 3.17
C ASN A 65 12.15 0.11 2.67
N SER A 66 13.03 -0.47 3.47
CA SER A 66 14.44 -0.67 3.14
C SER A 66 14.63 -1.52 1.88
N LEU A 67 13.78 -2.53 1.66
CA LEU A 67 13.78 -3.32 0.41
C LEU A 67 13.41 -2.48 -0.79
N ASP A 68 12.39 -1.62 -0.68
CA ASP A 68 11.95 -0.74 -1.76
C ASP A 68 13.07 0.23 -2.16
N ASN A 69 13.73 0.84 -1.16
CA ASN A 69 14.88 1.71 -1.38
C ASN A 69 16.10 0.97 -1.95
N ALA A 70 16.22 -0.33 -1.73
CA ALA A 70 17.19 -1.19 -2.40
C ALA A 70 16.74 -1.64 -3.80
N HIS A 71 15.62 -1.09 -4.31
CA HIS A 71 14.98 -1.49 -5.57
C HIS A 71 14.59 -2.96 -5.61
N LYS A 72 14.11 -3.51 -4.50
CA LYS A 72 13.76 -4.93 -4.34
C LYS A 72 12.32 -5.10 -3.83
N CYS A 73 11.78 -6.27 -4.12
CA CYS A 73 10.55 -6.74 -3.50
C CYS A 73 10.60 -8.25 -3.27
N LYS A 74 9.61 -8.81 -2.56
CA LYS A 74 9.50 -10.26 -2.35
C LYS A 74 8.18 -10.78 -2.87
N ILE A 75 8.24 -11.88 -3.64
CA ILE A 75 7.07 -12.65 -4.02
C ILE A 75 6.88 -13.75 -2.99
N MET A 76 5.83 -13.63 -2.18
CA MET A 76 5.59 -14.48 -1.02
C MET A 76 4.71 -15.66 -1.37
N THR A 77 5.01 -16.80 -0.74
CA THR A 77 4.18 -18.01 -0.73
C THR A 77 3.82 -18.35 0.71
N THR A 78 2.77 -19.11 0.89
CA THR A 78 2.33 -19.59 2.20
C THR A 78 1.99 -21.06 2.14
N MET A 79 1.80 -21.64 3.29
CA MET A 79 1.34 -23.01 3.46
C MET A 79 0.10 -23.07 4.36
N GLY A 80 -0.62 -24.17 4.26
CA GLY A 80 -1.75 -24.46 5.14
C GLY A 80 -1.89 -25.95 5.36
N GLY A 81 -2.78 -26.33 6.29
CA GLY A 81 -3.12 -27.70 6.58
C GLY A 81 -2.60 -28.22 7.92
N VAL A 82 -1.51 -27.63 8.47
CA VAL A 82 -0.96 -27.99 9.78
C VAL A 82 -0.76 -26.75 10.65
N TYR A 83 -0.80 -26.91 11.98
CA TYR A 83 -0.58 -25.79 12.91
C TYR A 83 0.88 -25.33 12.94
N GLN A 84 1.80 -26.25 12.67
CA GLN A 84 3.22 -25.96 12.76
C GLN A 84 3.99 -26.56 11.58
N ASN A 85 4.77 -25.74 10.92
CA ASN A 85 5.74 -26.19 9.93
C ASN A 85 7.01 -26.68 10.64
N THR A 86 7.30 -27.96 10.55
CA THR A 86 8.47 -28.58 11.19
C THR A 86 9.65 -28.83 10.24
N LYS A 87 9.51 -28.46 8.93
CA LYS A 87 10.50 -28.75 7.89
C LYS A 87 10.71 -27.54 7.00
N ASP A 88 11.90 -27.40 6.47
CA ASP A 88 12.15 -26.45 5.39
C ASP A 88 11.45 -26.94 4.11
N ILE A 89 10.46 -26.19 3.65
CA ILE A 89 9.72 -26.49 2.42
C ILE A 89 10.36 -25.74 1.26
N SER A 90 10.62 -26.45 0.17
CA SER A 90 11.24 -25.90 -1.03
C SER A 90 10.28 -26.03 -2.22
N ILE A 91 9.97 -24.90 -2.86
CA ILE A 91 9.00 -24.81 -3.96
C ILE A 91 9.73 -24.34 -5.21
N SER A 92 9.78 -25.19 -6.24
CA SER A 92 10.30 -24.78 -7.55
C SER A 92 9.25 -23.98 -8.30
N VAL A 93 9.67 -22.86 -8.88
CA VAL A 93 8.80 -21.97 -9.67
C VAL A 93 9.40 -21.70 -11.05
N SER A 94 8.57 -21.24 -11.97
CA SER A 94 9.00 -20.74 -13.29
C SER A 94 8.22 -19.49 -13.67
N VAL A 95 8.82 -18.64 -14.50
CA VAL A 95 8.12 -17.54 -15.18
C VAL A 95 7.28 -18.13 -16.32
N ASP A 96 5.98 -17.84 -16.31
CA ASP A 96 5.03 -18.30 -17.33
C ASP A 96 4.32 -17.11 -17.99
N PRO A 97 4.90 -16.52 -19.04
CA PRO A 97 4.32 -15.37 -19.73
C PRO A 97 2.94 -15.63 -20.33
N THR A 98 2.57 -16.91 -20.57
CA THR A 98 1.26 -17.26 -21.15
C THR A 98 0.11 -16.87 -20.24
N LEU A 99 0.34 -16.75 -18.94
CA LEU A 99 -0.63 -16.25 -17.97
C LEU A 99 -1.07 -14.79 -18.24
N CYS A 100 -0.31 -14.02 -19.02
CA CYS A 100 -0.65 -12.65 -19.39
C CYS A 100 -1.37 -12.54 -20.74
N ASN A 101 -1.50 -13.65 -21.51
CA ASN A 101 -2.13 -13.61 -22.82
C ASN A 101 -3.61 -13.23 -22.73
N HIS A 102 -4.06 -12.32 -23.59
CA HIS A 102 -5.45 -11.85 -23.65
C HIS A 102 -5.99 -11.41 -22.29
N LEU A 103 -5.17 -10.64 -21.52
CA LEU A 103 -5.48 -10.25 -20.14
C LEU A 103 -5.44 -8.74 -19.97
N LEU A 104 -6.46 -8.19 -19.27
CA LEU A 104 -6.54 -6.80 -18.84
C LEU A 104 -6.46 -6.74 -17.31
N PHE A 105 -6.04 -5.59 -16.77
CA PHE A 105 -6.07 -5.29 -15.32
C PHE A 105 -7.49 -5.14 -14.74
N GLY A 106 -8.50 -5.30 -15.53
CA GLY A 106 -9.92 -5.26 -15.23
C GLY A 106 -10.71 -5.07 -16.52
N GLN A 107 -12.02 -5.21 -16.47
CA GLN A 107 -12.88 -4.95 -17.62
C GLN A 107 -12.71 -3.51 -18.11
N GLY A 108 -12.30 -3.32 -19.38
CA GLY A 108 -11.99 -2.01 -19.95
C GLY A 108 -10.67 -1.38 -19.45
N GLY A 109 -9.90 -2.12 -18.65
CA GLY A 109 -8.58 -1.68 -18.16
C GLY A 109 -7.47 -1.83 -19.19
N ASN A 110 -6.25 -1.42 -18.79
CA ASN A 110 -5.05 -1.56 -19.60
C ASN A 110 -4.66 -3.04 -19.79
N PRO A 111 -4.00 -3.41 -20.91
CA PRO A 111 -3.42 -4.73 -21.10
C PRO A 111 -2.38 -5.07 -20.01
N VAL A 112 -2.42 -6.32 -19.54
CA VAL A 112 -1.38 -6.88 -18.68
C VAL A 112 -0.19 -7.27 -19.53
N ILE A 113 0.96 -6.68 -19.28
CA ILE A 113 2.20 -6.96 -20.03
C ILE A 113 3.13 -7.79 -19.14
N PRO A 114 3.59 -8.98 -19.60
CA PRO A 114 4.67 -9.68 -18.94
C PRO A 114 5.87 -8.75 -18.77
N MET A 115 6.42 -8.64 -17.58
CA MET A 115 7.57 -7.76 -17.33
C MET A 115 8.77 -8.24 -18.17
N PRO A 116 9.40 -7.34 -18.95
CA PRO A 116 10.58 -7.71 -19.72
C PRO A 116 11.69 -8.33 -18.85
N PRO A 117 12.37 -9.39 -19.25
CA PRO A 117 13.43 -10.01 -18.47
C PRO A 117 14.59 -9.06 -18.11
N SER A 118 14.78 -7.98 -18.88
CA SER A 118 15.77 -6.94 -18.59
C SER A 118 15.40 -6.01 -17.43
N TYR A 119 14.13 -6.04 -16.95
CA TYR A 119 13.64 -5.15 -15.91
C TYR A 119 13.79 -5.70 -14.49
N TYR A 120 14.09 -7.00 -14.35
CA TYR A 120 14.22 -7.64 -13.05
C TYR A 120 15.21 -8.82 -13.07
N VAL A 121 15.67 -9.19 -11.89
CA VAL A 121 16.52 -10.37 -11.69
C VAL A 121 15.90 -11.24 -10.61
N LEU A 122 15.73 -12.52 -10.90
CA LEU A 122 15.30 -13.55 -9.97
C LEU A 122 16.49 -14.42 -9.53
N PRO A 123 16.40 -15.10 -8.37
CA PRO A 123 17.39 -16.11 -7.97
C PRO A 123 17.56 -17.19 -9.04
N LYS A 124 18.80 -17.59 -9.30
CA LYS A 124 19.13 -18.56 -10.38
C LYS A 124 18.52 -19.94 -10.17
N ASP A 125 18.30 -20.34 -8.92
CA ASP A 125 17.74 -21.64 -8.57
C ASP A 125 16.20 -21.69 -8.73
N MET A 126 15.57 -20.54 -8.96
CA MET A 126 14.10 -20.41 -9.14
C MET A 126 13.32 -21.16 -8.05
N THR A 127 13.75 -21.00 -6.80
CA THR A 127 13.22 -21.72 -5.66
C THR A 127 12.74 -20.74 -4.59
N ILE A 128 11.54 -20.97 -4.05
CA ILE A 128 11.00 -20.29 -2.88
C ILE A 128 11.09 -21.23 -1.69
N ASN A 129 11.70 -20.78 -0.60
CA ASN A 129 11.83 -21.57 0.61
C ASN A 129 10.93 -21.02 1.72
N ILE A 130 10.16 -21.91 2.38
CA ILE A 130 9.45 -21.64 3.63
C ILE A 130 10.23 -22.31 4.74
N PRO A 131 10.90 -21.55 5.63
CA PRO A 131 11.72 -22.14 6.69
C PRO A 131 10.89 -22.94 7.70
N ALA A 132 11.47 -23.93 8.33
CA ALA A 132 10.88 -24.59 9.48
C ALA A 132 10.52 -23.55 10.56
N GLY A 133 9.36 -23.71 11.19
CA GLY A 133 8.81 -22.75 12.15
C GLY A 133 8.09 -21.53 11.53
N SER A 134 8.17 -21.34 10.19
CA SER A 134 7.42 -20.31 9.47
C SER A 134 6.30 -20.92 8.64
N VAL A 135 5.23 -20.16 8.45
CA VAL A 135 4.14 -20.51 7.51
C VAL A 135 4.27 -19.77 6.18
N GLU A 136 5.25 -18.88 6.06
CA GLU A 136 5.48 -18.05 4.89
C GLU A 136 6.94 -18.10 4.46
N GLY A 137 7.17 -17.98 3.16
CA GLY A 137 8.47 -17.83 2.56
C GLY A 137 8.39 -16.99 1.29
N GLY A 138 9.50 -16.42 0.87
CA GLY A 138 9.50 -15.54 -0.27
C GLY A 138 10.77 -15.61 -1.10
N MET A 139 10.62 -15.24 -2.38
CA MET A 139 11.71 -15.07 -3.32
C MET A 139 11.95 -13.59 -3.56
N GLU A 140 13.19 -13.14 -3.39
CA GLU A 140 13.57 -11.76 -3.64
C GLU A 140 13.65 -11.48 -5.15
N VAL A 141 13.12 -10.33 -5.54
CA VAL A 141 13.18 -9.79 -6.90
C VAL A 141 13.98 -8.50 -6.84
N GLN A 142 15.06 -8.39 -7.60
CA GLN A 142 15.79 -7.14 -7.82
C GLN A 142 15.26 -6.48 -9.08
N LEU A 143 14.80 -5.24 -8.98
CA LEU A 143 14.44 -4.44 -10.15
C LEU A 143 15.65 -3.68 -10.66
N THR A 144 15.72 -3.47 -11.98
CA THR A 144 16.85 -2.82 -12.66
C THR A 144 16.53 -1.37 -12.99
N ASP A 145 17.55 -0.59 -13.35
CA ASP A 145 17.38 0.79 -13.81
C ASP A 145 16.48 0.88 -15.05
N ALA A 146 16.47 -0.17 -15.90
CA ALA A 146 15.61 -0.23 -17.07
C ALA A 146 14.10 -0.24 -16.70
N PHE A 147 13.72 -0.86 -15.57
CA PHE A 147 12.36 -0.80 -15.05
C PHE A 147 11.99 0.64 -14.64
N PHE A 148 12.86 1.30 -13.89
CA PHE A 148 12.60 2.66 -13.41
C PHE A 148 12.65 3.73 -14.51
N ALA A 149 13.35 3.45 -15.62
CA ALA A 149 13.41 4.34 -16.76
C ALA A 149 12.15 4.28 -17.66
N ASP A 150 11.35 3.21 -17.56
CA ASP A 150 10.10 3.10 -18.35
C ASP A 150 8.97 3.90 -17.68
N PRO A 151 8.38 4.91 -18.35
CA PRO A 151 7.30 5.72 -17.78
C PRO A 151 6.04 4.93 -17.44
N ARG A 152 5.89 3.71 -17.96
CA ARG A 152 4.77 2.82 -17.63
C ARG A 152 4.91 2.12 -16.28
N SER A 153 6.10 2.15 -15.69
CA SER A 153 6.40 1.49 -14.40
C SER A 153 5.78 2.21 -13.19
N ILE A 154 5.21 3.39 -13.37
CA ILE A 154 4.45 4.11 -12.32
C ILE A 154 2.97 3.71 -12.27
N THR A 155 2.51 2.89 -13.21
CA THR A 155 1.12 2.45 -13.33
C THR A 155 1.01 0.93 -13.41
N ASN A 156 -0.21 0.41 -13.27
CA ASN A 156 -0.47 -1.02 -13.47
C ASN A 156 -0.25 -1.39 -14.93
N THR A 157 0.93 -1.94 -15.24
CA THR A 157 1.34 -2.31 -16.60
C THR A 157 2.08 -3.65 -16.61
N PHE A 158 3.13 -3.77 -15.80
CA PHE A 158 4.03 -4.91 -15.82
C PHE A 158 3.72 -5.92 -14.73
N VAL A 159 3.75 -7.19 -15.11
CA VAL A 159 3.48 -8.32 -14.22
C VAL A 159 4.62 -9.33 -14.32
N ILE A 160 5.08 -9.87 -13.22
CA ILE A 160 5.93 -11.05 -13.14
C ILE A 160 4.99 -12.25 -12.95
N PRO A 161 4.72 -13.03 -14.01
CA PRO A 161 3.83 -14.18 -13.92
C PRO A 161 4.60 -15.40 -13.45
N LEU A 162 4.34 -15.91 -12.26
CA LEU A 162 5.00 -17.11 -11.74
C LEU A 162 4.02 -18.27 -11.61
N ARG A 163 4.54 -19.48 -11.85
CA ARG A 163 3.85 -20.75 -11.63
C ARG A 163 4.69 -21.67 -10.75
N MET A 164 4.05 -22.32 -9.76
CA MET A 164 4.65 -23.39 -8.98
C MET A 164 4.67 -24.66 -9.80
N ASN A 165 5.82 -25.36 -9.81
CA ASN A 165 6.02 -26.58 -10.56
C ASN A 165 6.04 -27.81 -9.65
N THR A 166 6.91 -27.81 -8.64
CA THR A 166 7.10 -28.92 -7.69
C THR A 166 7.33 -28.41 -6.29
N VAL A 167 7.05 -29.25 -5.30
CA VAL A 167 7.31 -28.95 -3.89
C VAL A 167 8.06 -30.13 -3.24
N LYS A 168 8.96 -29.80 -2.30
CA LYS A 168 9.62 -30.75 -1.40
C LYS A 168 9.25 -30.45 0.03
N ASN A 169 9.06 -31.49 0.85
CA ASN A 169 8.71 -31.41 2.27
C ASN A 169 7.32 -30.84 2.57
N ALA A 170 6.44 -30.75 1.56
CA ALA A 170 5.00 -30.57 1.70
C ALA A 170 4.29 -31.57 0.79
N ASP A 171 3.02 -31.86 1.07
CA ASP A 171 2.29 -32.94 0.41
C ASP A 171 1.77 -32.53 -0.97
N SER A 172 1.43 -31.27 -1.15
CA SER A 172 0.85 -30.79 -2.41
C SER A 172 1.03 -29.30 -2.67
N ILE A 173 0.77 -28.93 -3.92
CA ILE A 173 0.53 -27.55 -4.37
C ILE A 173 -0.99 -27.42 -4.61
N LEU A 174 -1.60 -26.29 -4.25
CA LEU A 174 -3.03 -26.05 -4.46
C LEU A 174 -3.32 -25.81 -5.96
N MET A 175 -3.53 -26.91 -6.68
CA MET A 175 -3.77 -26.93 -8.14
C MET A 175 -5.20 -26.59 -8.52
N GLY A 176 -6.13 -26.52 -7.55
CA GLY A 176 -7.56 -26.33 -7.79
C GLY A 176 -8.29 -27.60 -8.24
N LYS A 177 -9.58 -27.46 -8.49
CA LYS A 177 -10.45 -28.52 -9.00
C LYS A 177 -11.44 -27.95 -10.02
N SER A 178 -11.50 -28.56 -11.18
CA SER A 178 -12.44 -28.19 -12.26
C SER A 178 -13.10 -29.43 -12.85
N ALA A 179 -14.29 -29.27 -13.41
CA ALA A 179 -14.96 -30.26 -14.24
C ALA A 179 -14.56 -30.16 -15.72
N LEU A 180 -13.92 -29.05 -16.12
CA LEU A 180 -13.47 -28.83 -17.48
C LEU A 180 -12.15 -29.58 -17.75
N SER A 181 -11.94 -30.03 -18.97
CA SER A 181 -10.71 -30.71 -19.39
C SER A 181 -9.52 -29.76 -19.53
N SER A 182 -9.76 -28.46 -19.80
CA SER A 182 -8.74 -27.44 -20.00
C SER A 182 -9.19 -26.10 -19.41
N PRO A 183 -9.31 -26.01 -18.07
CA PRO A 183 -9.77 -24.77 -17.42
C PRO A 183 -8.69 -23.69 -17.46
N ASP A 184 -9.09 -22.44 -17.69
CA ASP A 184 -8.20 -21.28 -17.55
C ASP A 184 -8.03 -20.93 -16.07
N PRO A 185 -6.80 -20.92 -15.53
CA PRO A 185 -6.57 -20.61 -14.11
C PRO A 185 -7.02 -19.19 -13.71
N ARG A 186 -7.19 -18.29 -14.68
CA ARG A 186 -7.54 -16.88 -14.49
C ARG A 186 -9.05 -16.64 -14.52
N VAL A 187 -9.85 -17.61 -15.01
CA VAL A 187 -11.31 -17.53 -15.13
C VAL A 187 -11.95 -18.28 -13.96
N ALA A 188 -12.46 -17.54 -12.97
CA ALA A 188 -13.02 -18.14 -11.76
C ALA A 188 -14.18 -19.12 -12.05
N GLY A 189 -14.98 -18.86 -13.09
CA GLY A 189 -16.10 -19.71 -13.49
C GLY A 189 -15.71 -21.11 -14.00
N ASP A 190 -14.46 -21.31 -14.39
CA ASP A 190 -13.95 -22.60 -14.85
C ASP A 190 -13.68 -23.58 -13.70
N TRP A 191 -13.75 -23.13 -12.44
CA TRP A 191 -13.26 -23.87 -11.30
C TRP A 191 -14.32 -24.07 -10.21
N THR A 192 -14.42 -25.30 -9.70
CA THR A 192 -15.13 -25.58 -8.46
C THR A 192 -14.31 -25.15 -7.24
N THR A 193 -12.98 -25.31 -7.33
CA THR A 193 -12.01 -24.79 -6.37
C THR A 193 -10.93 -24.06 -7.16
N PRO A 194 -10.78 -22.74 -7.07
CA PRO A 194 -9.78 -22.01 -7.84
C PRO A 194 -8.35 -22.47 -7.55
N PRO A 195 -7.47 -22.54 -8.55
CA PRO A 195 -6.07 -22.85 -8.36
C PRO A 195 -5.34 -21.68 -7.69
N LYS A 196 -4.35 -22.00 -6.86
CA LYS A 196 -3.48 -21.01 -6.23
C LYS A 196 -1.99 -21.31 -6.48
N ASN A 197 -1.71 -22.07 -7.51
CA ASN A 197 -0.36 -22.43 -7.92
C ASN A 197 0.31 -21.42 -8.85
N TYR A 198 -0.32 -20.26 -9.05
CA TYR A 198 0.22 -19.17 -9.87
C TYR A 198 0.02 -17.81 -9.20
N THR A 199 0.79 -16.82 -9.63
CA THR A 199 0.58 -15.42 -9.29
C THR A 199 0.90 -14.53 -10.48
N LEU A 200 0.09 -13.49 -10.66
CA LEU A 200 0.28 -12.37 -11.57
C LEU A 200 0.78 -11.18 -10.73
N TYR A 201 2.07 -11.18 -10.41
CA TYR A 201 2.65 -10.20 -9.50
C TYR A 201 2.93 -8.89 -10.22
N ALA A 202 1.97 -7.95 -10.16
CA ALA A 202 2.13 -6.62 -10.75
C ALA A 202 3.08 -5.77 -9.90
N VAL A 203 3.94 -4.98 -10.57
CA VAL A 203 4.89 -4.10 -9.90
C VAL A 203 4.83 -2.70 -10.48
N LYS A 204 4.74 -1.70 -9.61
CA LYS A 204 4.89 -0.28 -9.91
C LYS A 204 5.71 0.40 -8.82
N TYR A 205 6.08 1.65 -9.00
CA TYR A 205 6.77 2.42 -7.97
C TYR A 205 6.21 3.82 -7.81
N VAL A 206 6.46 4.41 -6.64
CA VAL A 206 6.34 5.83 -6.37
C VAL A 206 7.68 6.37 -5.88
N ASN A 207 7.98 7.62 -6.23
CA ASN A 207 9.24 8.26 -5.88
C ASN A 207 9.20 8.85 -4.45
N PRO A 208 10.33 9.37 -3.90
CA PRO A 208 10.40 9.85 -2.52
C PRO A 208 9.46 11.02 -2.17
N TRP A 209 8.97 11.75 -3.16
CA TRP A 209 8.14 12.96 -2.95
C TRP A 209 6.66 12.70 -3.20
N HIS A 210 6.30 11.52 -3.67
CA HIS A 210 4.91 11.10 -3.84
C HIS A 210 4.16 11.11 -2.52
N GLY A 211 2.91 11.59 -2.50
CA GLY A 211 2.07 11.51 -1.32
C GLY A 211 0.99 12.57 -1.25
N ASN A 212 0.25 12.55 -0.15
CA ASN A 212 -0.75 13.54 0.19
C ASN A 212 -0.14 14.58 1.13
N TYR A 213 -0.37 15.84 0.83
CA TYR A 213 0.18 16.97 1.55
C TYR A 213 -0.93 17.90 2.04
N LEU A 214 -0.69 18.59 3.15
CA LEU A 214 -1.51 19.64 3.71
C LEU A 214 -0.94 20.99 3.24
N ARG A 215 -1.71 21.75 2.45
CA ARG A 215 -1.26 22.99 1.82
C ARG A 215 -1.43 24.18 2.74
N ARG A 216 -0.32 24.89 3.01
CA ARG A 216 -0.28 26.19 3.67
C ARG A 216 0.45 27.17 2.79
N GLY A 217 -0.10 28.35 2.56
CA GLY A 217 0.60 29.30 1.71
C GLY A 217 -0.14 30.62 1.50
N ALA A 218 0.47 31.43 0.65
CA ALA A 218 -0.10 32.71 0.22
C ALA A 218 0.07 32.86 -1.30
N GLU A 219 -0.96 33.39 -1.93
CA GLU A 219 -1.00 33.78 -3.33
C GLU A 219 -1.16 35.28 -3.42
N LYS A 220 -0.23 35.94 -4.09
CA LYS A 220 -0.33 37.35 -4.46
C LYS A 220 -0.79 37.45 -5.90
N ILE A 221 -1.93 38.09 -6.14
CA ILE A 221 -2.51 38.31 -7.46
C ILE A 221 -2.20 39.75 -7.87
N GLN A 222 -1.62 39.92 -9.04
CA GLN A 222 -1.27 41.22 -9.63
C GLN A 222 -1.92 41.35 -11.03
N ASP A 223 -2.78 42.33 -11.20
CA ASP A 223 -3.45 42.66 -12.46
C ASP A 223 -3.69 44.17 -12.59
N ASN A 224 -4.43 44.61 -13.59
CA ASN A 224 -4.72 46.00 -13.84
C ASN A 224 -5.51 46.71 -12.72
N ALA A 225 -6.17 45.95 -11.83
CA ALA A 225 -6.90 46.48 -10.68
C ALA A 225 -6.01 46.61 -9.41
N GLY A 226 -4.71 46.26 -9.54
CA GLY A 226 -3.71 46.32 -8.45
C GLY A 226 -3.45 44.96 -7.79
N ASP A 227 -2.90 44.97 -6.60
CA ASP A 227 -2.48 43.79 -5.88
C ASP A 227 -3.57 43.28 -4.91
N THR A 228 -3.71 41.97 -4.77
CA THR A 228 -4.48 41.33 -3.69
C THR A 228 -3.82 40.04 -3.21
N THR A 229 -4.13 39.59 -2.01
CA THR A 229 -3.52 38.38 -1.43
C THR A 229 -4.60 37.40 -0.97
N VAL A 230 -4.42 36.14 -1.29
CA VAL A 230 -5.22 35.00 -0.83
C VAL A 230 -4.37 34.15 0.09
N ILE A 231 -4.95 33.68 1.19
CA ILE A 231 -4.28 32.83 2.18
C ILE A 231 -4.87 31.43 2.13
N TYR A 232 -4.00 30.43 2.07
CA TYR A 232 -4.32 29.00 1.98
C TYR A 232 -3.90 28.26 3.27
N HIS A 233 -4.47 28.61 4.40
CA HIS A 233 -4.27 27.82 5.61
C HIS A 233 -5.43 27.99 6.58
N THR A 234 -5.67 26.99 7.39
CA THR A 234 -6.59 27.03 8.52
C THR A 234 -5.83 27.29 9.84
N LYS A 235 -6.54 27.29 10.96
CA LYS A 235 -5.92 27.43 12.28
C LYS A 235 -4.96 26.27 12.59
N PHE A 236 -5.30 25.08 12.15
CA PHE A 236 -4.54 23.84 12.44
C PHE A 236 -4.11 23.18 11.13
N VAL A 237 -2.86 22.70 11.09
CA VAL A 237 -2.26 22.05 9.89
C VAL A 237 -3.10 20.89 9.39
N GLU A 238 -3.59 20.04 10.30
CA GLU A 238 -4.38 18.85 10.00
C GLU A 238 -5.72 19.13 9.30
N THR A 239 -6.18 20.38 9.34
CA THR A 239 -7.41 20.81 8.67
C THR A 239 -7.16 21.64 7.41
N ASP A 240 -5.91 21.78 7.01
CA ASP A 240 -5.55 22.46 5.76
C ASP A 240 -5.99 21.65 4.54
N GLN A 241 -6.04 22.31 3.39
CA GLN A 241 -6.42 21.69 2.13
C GLN A 241 -5.45 20.54 1.78
N VAL A 242 -6.01 19.35 1.51
CA VAL A 242 -5.24 18.22 1.02
C VAL A 242 -4.96 18.39 -0.47
N CYS A 243 -3.70 18.25 -0.87
CA CYS A 243 -3.28 18.12 -2.26
C CYS A 243 -2.36 16.90 -2.42
N SER A 244 -2.28 16.34 -3.62
CA SER A 244 -1.51 15.12 -3.87
C SER A 244 -0.42 15.38 -4.89
N ALA A 245 0.82 15.02 -4.53
CA ALA A 245 1.93 14.90 -5.45
C ALA A 245 1.95 13.49 -6.05
N GLY A 246 1.81 13.40 -7.36
CA GLY A 246 1.80 12.15 -8.11
C GLY A 246 3.11 11.95 -8.87
N THR A 247 3.74 10.80 -8.69
CA THR A 247 4.96 10.40 -9.38
C THR A 247 4.78 10.40 -10.91
N LEU A 248 5.70 11.02 -11.64
CA LEU A 248 5.84 10.94 -13.09
C LEU A 248 7.12 10.18 -13.49
N SER A 249 8.17 10.26 -12.69
CA SER A 249 9.42 9.51 -12.86
C SER A 249 10.17 9.44 -11.52
N LEU A 250 11.36 8.85 -11.50
CA LEU A 250 12.21 8.83 -10.29
C LEU A 250 12.51 10.22 -9.72
N SER A 251 12.53 11.25 -10.55
CA SER A 251 12.90 12.62 -10.15
C SER A 251 11.81 13.64 -10.45
N MET A 252 10.61 13.23 -10.87
CA MET A 252 9.58 14.19 -11.28
C MET A 252 8.23 13.83 -10.68
N ASP A 253 7.55 14.84 -10.13
CA ASP A 253 6.16 14.78 -9.65
C ASP A 253 5.28 15.84 -10.31
N SER A 254 3.97 15.63 -10.20
CA SER A 254 2.98 16.64 -10.56
C SER A 254 1.99 16.88 -9.42
N LEU A 255 1.62 18.15 -9.24
CA LEU A 255 0.51 18.54 -8.38
C LEU A 255 -0.57 19.24 -9.22
N LEU A 256 -1.83 18.97 -8.90
CA LEU A 256 -2.97 19.74 -9.38
C LEU A 256 -3.44 20.67 -8.25
N LEU A 257 -3.33 21.97 -8.47
CA LEU A 257 -3.68 22.99 -7.49
C LEU A 257 -4.65 24.00 -8.12
N ASN A 258 -5.24 24.83 -7.28
CA ASN A 258 -6.07 25.95 -7.72
C ASN A 258 -5.45 27.27 -7.29
N ALA A 259 -5.37 28.21 -8.21
CA ALA A 259 -5.25 29.64 -7.96
C ALA A 259 -6.65 30.24 -7.72
N LYS A 260 -6.73 31.45 -7.22
CA LYS A 260 -8.00 32.17 -7.05
C LYS A 260 -8.07 33.38 -7.99
N SER A 261 -9.25 33.60 -8.58
CA SER A 261 -9.55 34.89 -9.18
C SER A 261 -9.81 35.94 -8.08
N ARG A 262 -9.87 37.25 -8.44
CA ARG A 262 -10.28 38.28 -7.48
C ARG A 262 -11.67 38.08 -6.92
N THR A 263 -12.55 37.39 -7.63
CA THR A 263 -13.90 37.02 -7.19
C THR A 263 -13.95 35.70 -6.47
N ASN A 264 -12.79 35.17 -6.03
CA ASN A 264 -12.62 33.92 -5.30
C ASN A 264 -13.07 32.66 -6.07
N VAL A 265 -13.03 32.68 -7.41
CA VAL A 265 -13.30 31.53 -8.26
C VAL A 265 -12.00 30.76 -8.46
N ASP A 266 -12.08 29.41 -8.41
CA ASP A 266 -10.95 28.52 -8.62
C ASP A 266 -10.48 28.52 -10.07
N ILE A 267 -9.17 28.66 -10.26
CA ILE A 267 -8.46 28.54 -11.54
C ILE A 267 -7.50 27.35 -11.44
N PRO A 268 -7.86 26.18 -12.00
CA PRO A 268 -7.01 24.99 -11.89
C PRO A 268 -5.72 25.13 -12.69
N PHE A 269 -4.62 24.69 -12.11
CA PHE A 269 -3.34 24.60 -12.80
C PHE A 269 -2.57 23.35 -12.34
N ARG A 270 -1.68 22.89 -13.21
CA ARG A 270 -0.78 21.75 -12.92
C ARG A 270 0.64 22.28 -12.75
N LEU A 271 1.25 21.86 -11.65
CA LEU A 271 2.63 22.14 -11.31
C LEU A 271 3.44 20.85 -11.56
N LEU A 272 4.56 20.97 -12.28
CA LEU A 272 5.55 19.92 -12.45
C LEU A 272 6.76 20.26 -11.58
N LEU A 273 7.21 19.29 -10.78
CA LEU A 273 8.38 19.41 -9.89
C LEU A 273 9.46 18.47 -10.40
N THR A 274 10.62 19.02 -10.77
CA THR A 274 11.78 18.21 -11.16
C THR A 274 12.85 18.35 -10.10
N PHE A 275 13.09 17.26 -9.37
CA PHE A 275 13.99 17.21 -8.21
C PHE A 275 15.41 16.82 -8.60
N ASP A 276 16.38 17.39 -7.88
CA ASP A 276 17.76 16.91 -7.85
C ASP A 276 18.01 15.95 -6.68
N ASN A 277 19.22 15.41 -6.59
CA ASN A 277 19.61 14.45 -5.55
C ASN A 277 19.68 15.08 -4.13
N ASN A 278 19.59 16.40 -4.00
CA ASN A 278 19.61 17.12 -2.73
C ASN A 278 18.22 17.55 -2.27
N GLY A 279 17.17 17.14 -3.00
CA GLY A 279 15.79 17.51 -2.70
C GLY A 279 15.37 18.90 -3.16
N LYS A 280 16.24 19.64 -3.88
CA LYS A 280 15.83 20.88 -4.55
C LYS A 280 15.07 20.58 -5.80
N CYS A 281 14.06 21.39 -6.12
CA CYS A 281 13.30 21.21 -7.35
C CYS A 281 13.12 22.50 -8.15
N ILE A 282 13.06 22.32 -9.47
CA ILE A 282 12.64 23.34 -10.42
C ILE A 282 11.16 23.10 -10.70
N LEU A 283 10.39 24.19 -10.73
CA LEU A 283 8.95 24.19 -10.96
C LEU A 283 8.65 24.72 -12.36
N SER A 284 7.77 23.99 -13.07
CA SER A 284 7.31 24.36 -14.41
C SER A 284 5.85 23.97 -14.62
N GLY A 285 5.22 24.52 -15.66
CA GLY A 285 3.92 24.05 -16.14
C GLY A 285 4.08 22.98 -17.22
N PRO A 286 3.00 22.21 -17.52
CA PRO A 286 2.96 21.33 -18.69
C PRO A 286 3.21 22.11 -19.98
N ALA A 287 3.85 21.49 -20.96
CA ALA A 287 4.10 22.13 -22.27
C ALA A 287 2.80 22.55 -23.01
N SER A 288 1.69 21.87 -22.72
CA SER A 288 0.37 22.15 -23.28
C SER A 288 -0.43 23.22 -22.50
N ALA A 289 0.13 23.77 -21.41
CA ALA A 289 -0.60 24.72 -20.57
C ALA A 289 -0.83 26.04 -21.29
N SER A 290 -1.99 26.68 -21.05
CA SER A 290 -2.32 28.03 -21.54
C SER A 290 -1.72 29.16 -20.70
N TYR A 291 -0.89 28.83 -19.72
CA TYR A 291 -0.19 29.73 -18.80
C TYR A 291 1.31 29.42 -18.80
N THR A 292 2.11 30.38 -18.38
CA THR A 292 3.54 30.17 -18.11
C THR A 292 3.74 30.03 -16.59
N LEU A 293 4.60 29.10 -16.18
CA LEU A 293 4.91 28.85 -14.78
C LEU A 293 6.41 28.68 -14.61
N THR A 294 6.98 29.39 -13.64
CA THR A 294 8.39 29.28 -13.25
C THR A 294 8.52 29.37 -11.74
N GLY A 295 9.50 28.65 -11.19
CA GLY A 295 9.77 28.69 -9.77
C GLY A 295 10.76 27.63 -9.33
N ASN A 296 10.95 27.55 -8.05
CA ASN A 296 11.80 26.58 -7.40
C ASN A 296 11.21 26.13 -6.06
N GLY A 297 11.75 25.07 -5.51
CA GLY A 297 11.35 24.55 -4.21
C GLY A 297 12.42 23.66 -3.62
N GLU A 298 12.12 23.18 -2.42
CA GLU A 298 13.00 22.30 -1.65
C GLU A 298 12.15 21.35 -0.80
N PHE A 299 12.55 20.06 -0.78
CA PHE A 299 12.01 19.06 0.12
C PHE A 299 12.89 18.97 1.35
N VAL A 300 12.31 19.18 2.53
CA VAL A 300 13.02 19.17 3.81
C VAL A 300 12.44 18.07 4.70
N LYS A 301 13.28 17.10 5.07
CA LYS A 301 12.89 16.03 5.99
C LYS A 301 12.65 16.59 7.39
N GLY A 302 11.50 16.25 7.97
CA GLY A 302 11.12 16.70 9.30
C GLY A 302 11.03 18.23 9.44
N GLY A 303 10.81 18.96 8.35
CA GLY A 303 10.84 20.42 8.32
C GLY A 303 9.63 21.12 8.94
N ASP A 304 8.57 20.39 9.25
CA ASP A 304 7.40 20.89 9.95
C ASP A 304 6.87 19.82 10.94
N THR A 305 5.81 20.13 11.68
CA THR A 305 5.20 19.23 12.66
C THR A 305 3.68 19.25 12.58
N TRP A 306 3.05 18.09 12.66
CA TRP A 306 1.66 17.96 13.02
C TRP A 306 1.41 16.63 13.74
N GLY A 307 0.40 16.60 14.62
CA GLY A 307 0.13 15.44 15.47
C GLY A 307 1.30 15.11 16.42
N ASN A 308 2.06 16.13 16.86
CA ASN A 308 3.28 16.02 17.69
C ASN A 308 4.39 15.16 17.08
N GLN A 309 4.43 15.03 15.75
CA GLN A 309 5.46 14.29 15.03
C GLN A 309 6.12 15.19 13.97
N PRO A 310 7.45 15.06 13.75
CA PRO A 310 8.12 15.70 12.62
C PRO A 310 7.50 15.20 11.31
N ARG A 311 7.32 16.10 10.36
CA ARG A 311 6.77 15.80 9.03
C ARG A 311 7.67 16.37 7.94
N ASP A 312 7.80 15.61 6.88
CA ASP A 312 8.48 16.09 5.69
C ASP A 312 7.68 17.19 5.03
N VAL A 313 8.37 18.13 4.38
CA VAL A 313 7.73 19.33 3.84
C VAL A 313 8.33 19.70 2.49
N LEU A 314 7.49 20.20 1.59
CA LEU A 314 7.87 20.87 0.35
C LEU A 314 7.66 22.38 0.53
N HIS A 315 8.73 23.16 0.47
CA HIS A 315 8.68 24.61 0.37
C HIS A 315 8.75 25.01 -1.10
N LEU A 316 7.72 25.68 -1.61
CA LEU A 316 7.59 26.03 -3.01
C LEU A 316 7.43 27.53 -3.16
N LYS A 317 8.17 28.13 -4.12
CA LYS A 317 8.03 29.53 -4.50
C LYS A 317 7.95 29.62 -6.01
N TYR A 318 6.83 30.10 -6.54
CA TYR A 318 6.61 30.12 -7.99
C TYR A 318 5.67 31.24 -8.43
N THR A 319 5.76 31.53 -9.70
CA THR A 319 4.92 32.55 -10.36
C THR A 319 4.24 31.95 -11.58
N ILE A 320 2.94 32.23 -11.72
CA ILE A 320 2.13 31.86 -12.88
C ILE A 320 1.63 33.11 -13.56
N ASN A 321 1.79 33.17 -14.87
CA ASN A 321 1.20 34.19 -15.70
C ASN A 321 0.05 33.56 -16.51
N PHE A 322 -1.18 33.97 -16.20
CA PHE A 322 -2.39 33.56 -16.91
C PHE A 322 -2.75 34.49 -18.08
N GLY A 323 -1.86 35.40 -18.44
CA GLY A 323 -2.08 36.41 -19.51
C GLY A 323 -2.73 37.69 -19.02
N THR A 324 -3.80 37.60 -18.24
CA THR A 324 -4.53 38.77 -17.68
C THR A 324 -4.07 39.13 -16.27
N ALA A 325 -3.45 38.25 -15.58
CA ALA A 325 -2.94 38.40 -14.21
C ALA A 325 -1.69 37.56 -13.98
N THR A 326 -0.82 38.06 -13.11
CA THR A 326 0.34 37.34 -12.59
C THR A 326 0.06 36.92 -11.15
N HIS A 327 0.22 35.62 -10.83
CA HIS A 327 0.00 35.05 -9.53
C HIS A 327 1.32 34.56 -8.96
N SER A 328 1.75 35.08 -7.83
CA SER A 328 2.97 34.65 -7.13
C SER A 328 2.62 33.90 -5.86
N PHE A 329 3.15 32.69 -5.74
CA PHE A 329 2.86 31.76 -4.64
C PHE A 329 4.06 31.55 -3.75
N THR A 330 3.79 31.40 -2.45
CA THR A 330 4.70 30.82 -1.46
C THR A 330 3.90 29.78 -0.72
N ASP A 331 4.12 28.52 -1.06
CA ASP A 331 3.42 27.37 -0.49
C ASP A 331 4.37 26.53 0.38
N THR A 332 3.84 26.04 1.49
CA THR A 332 4.41 25.00 2.33
C THR A 332 3.46 23.82 2.30
N LEU A 333 3.91 22.69 1.77
CA LEU A 333 3.12 21.47 1.68
C LEU A 333 3.65 20.48 2.69
N VAL A 334 2.90 20.25 3.77
CA VAL A 334 3.31 19.36 4.87
C VAL A 334 2.84 17.95 4.58
N MET A 335 3.75 16.98 4.58
CA MET A 335 3.43 15.59 4.29
C MET A 335 2.41 15.04 5.29
N ARG A 336 1.29 14.55 4.79
CA ARG A 336 0.24 13.89 5.55
C ARG A 336 0.46 12.37 5.60
N ASP A 337 0.56 11.75 4.43
CA ASP A 337 0.79 10.33 4.23
C ASP A 337 1.33 10.06 2.81
N ARG A 338 1.91 8.88 2.61
CA ARG A 338 2.44 8.46 1.30
C ARG A 338 1.35 8.00 0.32
N GLY A 339 0.13 7.78 0.79
CA GLY A 339 -0.99 7.30 -0.03
C GLY A 339 -0.83 5.88 -0.57
N VAL A 340 0.24 5.17 -0.21
CA VAL A 340 0.49 3.79 -0.65
C VAL A 340 -0.30 2.83 0.23
N LYS A 341 -0.98 1.89 -0.41
CA LYS A 341 -1.78 0.86 0.25
C LYS A 341 -1.65 -0.47 -0.48
N PHE A 342 -2.01 -1.55 0.20
CA PHE A 342 -2.13 -2.85 -0.44
C PHE A 342 -3.22 -2.83 -1.51
N GLU A 343 -2.89 -3.32 -2.71
CA GLU A 343 -3.80 -3.38 -3.85
C GLU A 343 -3.78 -4.79 -4.47
N THR A 344 -4.90 -5.16 -5.06
CA THR A 344 -5.04 -6.31 -5.96
C THR A 344 -5.80 -5.86 -7.21
N PHE A 345 -5.66 -6.60 -8.30
CA PHE A 345 -6.50 -6.38 -9.46
C PHE A 345 -7.34 -7.62 -9.78
N THR A 346 -8.43 -7.42 -10.51
CA THR A 346 -9.28 -8.51 -10.97
C THR A 346 -8.98 -8.77 -12.45
N PRO A 347 -8.26 -9.85 -12.79
CA PRO A 347 -7.94 -10.18 -14.18
C PRO A 347 -9.20 -10.30 -15.02
N TYR A 348 -9.17 -9.71 -16.22
CA TYR A 348 -10.25 -9.86 -17.21
C TYR A 348 -9.66 -10.50 -18.48
N VAL A 349 -10.09 -11.70 -18.79
CA VAL A 349 -9.69 -12.45 -19.99
C VAL A 349 -10.65 -12.09 -21.15
N PHE A 350 -10.12 -11.78 -22.35
CA PHE A 350 -10.88 -11.35 -23.53
C PHE A 350 -10.52 -12.14 -24.77
#